data_e2c487010662eecb9889ae72e6bbad92
#
_entry.id   e2c487010662eecb9889ae72e6bbad92
#
_cell.length_a   1.000
_cell.length_b   1.000
_cell.length_c   1.000
_cell.angle_alpha   90.00
_cell.angle_beta   90.00
_cell.angle_gamma   90.00
#
_symmetry.space_group_name_H-M   'P 1'
#
loop_
_entity.id
_entity.type
_entity.pdbx_description
1 polymer ?
#
loop_
_entity_poly.entity_id
_entity_poly.type
_entity_poly.pdbx_seq_one_letter_code
_entity_poly.pdbx_strand_id
1 'polypeptide(L)'
;MELTTPGVAATVAVLFGIVVTGAFHEDGLADTADAMGGWTPERRREILKDSRHGSYGVAAMCGTIVLRIACIAALAPAAAFAALVAAHTLGRGAAVGVMGLAPPVSTDGLGADYARSLTRSRTVTGVAGALAITALATGWWVGPFAVAALISAVMVAAVARRAFGGVSGDILGAVEQVAECAILVVATGLASRHPLWW
;
A
#
# COMPACT_ATOMS: atom_id res chain seq x y z
N MET A 1 0.53 -28.16 -16.29
CA MET A 1 0.71 -27.42 -17.57
C MET A 1 0.54 -25.94 -17.22
N GLU A 2 1.59 -25.16 -17.32
CA GLU A 2 1.50 -23.71 -17.09
C GLU A 2 0.85 -23.07 -18.32
N LEU A 3 -0.22 -22.29 -18.11
CA LEU A 3 -0.95 -21.62 -19.20
C LEU A 3 -0.21 -20.43 -19.78
N THR A 4 0.76 -19.87 -19.01
CA THR A 4 1.52 -18.67 -19.43
C THR A 4 2.84 -18.57 -18.63
N THR A 5 3.71 -17.63 -19.03
CA THR A 5 4.95 -17.38 -18.27
C THR A 5 4.67 -16.66 -16.95
N PRO A 6 5.52 -16.84 -15.91
CA PRO A 6 5.36 -16.16 -14.62
C PRO A 6 5.24 -14.64 -14.73
N GLY A 7 6.02 -14.02 -15.65
CA GLY A 7 5.96 -12.58 -15.88
C GLY A 7 4.62 -12.10 -16.42
N VAL A 8 4.03 -12.84 -17.37
CA VAL A 8 2.70 -12.51 -17.91
C VAL A 8 1.63 -12.70 -16.83
N ALA A 9 1.67 -13.81 -16.10
CA ALA A 9 0.72 -14.05 -15.00
C ALA A 9 0.79 -12.95 -13.93
N ALA A 10 1.99 -12.55 -13.52
CA ALA A 10 2.20 -11.45 -12.57
C ALA A 10 1.67 -10.11 -13.10
N THR A 11 1.92 -9.82 -14.39
CA THR A 11 1.40 -8.60 -15.03
C THR A 11 -0.12 -8.57 -15.02
N VAL A 12 -0.76 -9.68 -15.40
CA VAL A 12 -2.23 -9.77 -15.41
C VAL A 12 -2.78 -9.62 -13.98
N ALA A 13 -2.15 -10.24 -12.97
CA ALA A 13 -2.59 -10.13 -11.59
C ALA A 13 -2.53 -8.68 -11.07
N VAL A 14 -1.42 -7.97 -11.33
CA VAL A 14 -1.26 -6.56 -10.92
C VAL A 14 -2.26 -5.66 -11.65
N LEU A 15 -2.39 -5.78 -12.97
CA LEU A 15 -3.34 -4.97 -13.74
C LEU A 15 -4.79 -5.26 -13.35
N PHE A 16 -5.13 -6.51 -13.06
CA PHE A 16 -6.46 -6.85 -12.56
C PHE A 16 -6.74 -6.18 -11.21
N GLY A 17 -5.78 -6.20 -10.28
CA GLY A 17 -5.89 -5.50 -9.01
C GLY A 17 -6.13 -4.00 -9.17
N ILE A 18 -5.37 -3.35 -10.07
CA ILE A 18 -5.53 -1.92 -10.40
C ILE A 18 -6.94 -1.63 -10.95
N VAL A 19 -7.42 -2.44 -11.89
CA VAL A 19 -8.76 -2.27 -12.47
C VAL A 19 -9.86 -2.45 -11.44
N VAL A 20 -9.76 -3.49 -10.59
CA VAL A 20 -10.77 -3.77 -9.54
C VAL A 20 -10.83 -2.66 -8.50
N THR A 21 -9.69 -2.05 -8.17
CA THR A 21 -9.64 -0.92 -7.22
C THR A 21 -9.90 0.43 -7.86
N GLY A 22 -10.04 0.48 -9.19
CA GLY A 22 -10.18 1.73 -9.95
C GLY A 22 -8.93 2.60 -9.88
N ALA A 23 -7.75 2.00 -9.73
CA ALA A 23 -6.45 2.66 -9.56
C ALA A 23 -6.36 3.63 -8.37
N PHE A 24 -7.28 3.54 -7.41
CA PHE A 24 -7.45 4.50 -6.32
C PHE A 24 -6.18 4.69 -5.47
N HIS A 25 -5.44 3.60 -5.22
CA HIS A 25 -4.23 3.66 -4.41
C HIS A 25 -3.01 4.09 -5.21
N GLU A 26 -2.94 3.71 -6.48
CA GLU A 26 -1.92 4.14 -7.43
C GLU A 26 -1.99 5.65 -7.68
N ASP A 27 -3.20 6.17 -7.86
CA ASP A 27 -3.49 7.60 -8.00
C ASP A 27 -3.02 8.37 -6.76
N GLY A 28 -3.43 7.93 -5.57
CA GLY A 28 -3.01 8.54 -4.31
C GLY A 28 -1.49 8.52 -4.10
N LEU A 29 -0.80 7.46 -4.51
CA LEU A 29 0.67 7.42 -4.50
C LEU A 29 1.26 8.45 -5.47
N ALA A 30 0.72 8.54 -6.69
CA ALA A 30 1.20 9.47 -7.69
C ALA A 30 1.04 10.93 -7.23
N ASP A 31 -0.14 11.29 -6.74
CA ASP A 31 -0.43 12.62 -6.22
C ASP A 31 0.45 12.99 -5.02
N THR A 32 0.63 12.04 -4.11
CA THR A 32 1.53 12.22 -2.95
C THR A 32 2.98 12.44 -3.40
N ALA A 33 3.46 11.67 -4.37
CA ALA A 33 4.83 11.81 -4.89
C ALA A 33 5.03 13.15 -5.61
N ASP A 34 4.08 13.57 -6.44
CA ASP A 34 4.15 14.88 -7.13
C ASP A 34 4.10 16.03 -6.14
N ALA A 35 3.26 15.93 -5.11
CA ALA A 35 3.16 16.95 -4.08
C ALA A 35 4.46 17.14 -3.29
N MET A 36 5.32 16.11 -3.19
CA MET A 36 6.64 16.26 -2.56
C MET A 36 7.57 17.22 -3.33
N GLY A 37 7.34 17.46 -4.61
CA GLY A 37 8.04 18.47 -5.41
C GLY A 37 7.70 19.93 -5.03
N GLY A 38 6.70 20.19 -4.22
CA GLY A 38 6.36 21.52 -3.73
C GLY A 38 7.35 22.01 -2.68
N TRP A 39 7.75 23.29 -2.77
CA TRP A 39 8.74 23.90 -1.86
C TRP A 39 8.14 24.35 -0.51
N THR A 40 6.82 24.63 -0.48
CA THR A 40 6.10 25.03 0.74
C THR A 40 4.93 24.08 1.03
N PRO A 41 4.48 23.98 2.29
CA PRO A 41 3.32 23.15 2.63
C PRO A 41 2.06 23.54 1.87
N GLU A 42 1.86 24.83 1.60
CA GLU A 42 0.73 25.37 0.84
C GLU A 42 0.79 24.85 -0.61
N ARG A 43 1.96 24.98 -1.26
CA ARG A 43 2.16 24.52 -2.63
C ARG A 43 2.01 23.01 -2.75
N ARG A 44 2.46 22.25 -1.76
CA ARG A 44 2.25 20.79 -1.71
C ARG A 44 0.78 20.43 -1.67
N ARG A 45 -0.02 21.15 -0.85
CA ARG A 45 -1.48 20.89 -0.77
C ARG A 45 -2.21 21.31 -2.05
N GLU A 46 -1.72 22.30 -2.78
CA GLU A 46 -2.26 22.67 -4.10
C GLU A 46 -1.98 21.58 -5.13
N ILE A 47 -0.74 21.09 -5.17
CA ILE A 47 -0.35 19.99 -6.10
C ILE A 47 -1.14 18.73 -5.79
N LEU A 48 -1.34 18.38 -4.51
CA LEU A 48 -2.13 17.21 -4.09
C LEU A 48 -3.59 17.26 -4.58
N LYS A 49 -4.10 18.42 -4.96
CA LYS A 49 -5.46 18.63 -5.50
C LYS A 49 -5.49 18.79 -7.02
N ASP A 50 -4.33 18.79 -7.68
CA ASP A 50 -4.23 18.92 -9.14
C ASP A 50 -4.45 17.54 -9.76
N SER A 51 -5.42 17.42 -10.64
CA SER A 51 -5.73 16.17 -11.34
C SER A 51 -4.71 15.75 -12.41
N ARG A 52 -3.63 16.51 -12.58
CA ARG A 52 -2.56 16.23 -13.55
C ARG A 52 -1.38 15.57 -12.84
N HIS A 53 -0.92 14.46 -13.37
CA HIS A 53 0.29 13.81 -12.85
C HIS A 53 1.56 14.46 -13.42
N GLY A 54 2.52 14.70 -12.54
CA GLY A 54 3.87 15.13 -12.86
C GLY A 54 4.85 13.94 -12.97
N SER A 55 6.13 14.28 -13.18
CA SER A 55 7.17 13.27 -13.36
C SER A 55 7.42 12.41 -12.13
N TYR A 56 7.28 12.95 -10.92
CA TYR A 56 7.46 12.17 -9.68
C TYR A 56 6.33 11.17 -9.49
N GLY A 57 5.08 11.57 -9.75
CA GLY A 57 3.92 10.68 -9.68
C GLY A 57 4.01 9.54 -10.67
N VAL A 58 4.30 9.88 -11.94
CA VAL A 58 4.48 8.86 -13.00
C VAL A 58 5.62 7.89 -12.63
N ALA A 59 6.76 8.38 -12.16
CA ALA A 59 7.89 7.54 -11.78
C ALA A 59 7.55 6.63 -10.58
N ALA A 60 6.86 7.16 -9.57
CA ALA A 60 6.43 6.39 -8.40
C ALA A 60 5.44 5.28 -8.80
N MET A 61 4.41 5.62 -9.57
CA MET A 61 3.40 4.67 -10.04
C MET A 61 4.02 3.58 -10.92
N CYS A 62 4.79 3.94 -11.94
CA CYS A 62 5.46 2.96 -12.80
C CYS A 62 6.45 2.09 -12.00
N GLY A 63 7.21 2.69 -11.10
CA GLY A 63 8.18 1.99 -10.26
C GLY A 63 7.52 0.93 -9.37
N THR A 64 6.41 1.26 -8.71
CA THR A 64 5.68 0.30 -7.87
C THR A 64 5.01 -0.80 -8.69
N ILE A 65 4.44 -0.49 -9.85
CA ILE A 65 3.87 -1.50 -10.76
C ILE A 65 4.93 -2.49 -11.20
N VAL A 66 6.08 -1.99 -11.70
CA VAL A 66 7.19 -2.85 -12.14
C VAL A 66 7.74 -3.69 -10.99
N LEU A 67 7.92 -3.10 -9.80
CA LEU A 67 8.40 -3.81 -8.63
C LEU A 67 7.43 -4.93 -8.21
N ARG A 68 6.13 -4.67 -8.16
CA ARG A 68 5.11 -5.69 -7.83
C ARG A 68 5.14 -6.83 -8.84
N ILE A 69 5.17 -6.54 -10.13
CA ILE A 69 5.27 -7.56 -11.20
C ILE A 69 6.53 -8.40 -11.00
N ALA A 70 7.69 -7.78 -10.80
CA ALA A 70 8.95 -8.49 -10.63
C ALA A 70 8.95 -9.40 -9.39
N CYS A 71 8.44 -8.91 -8.27
CA CYS A 71 8.34 -9.71 -7.04
C CYS A 71 7.41 -10.92 -7.21
N ILE A 72 6.22 -10.73 -7.79
CA ILE A 72 5.25 -11.81 -7.98
C ILE A 72 5.79 -12.84 -8.96
N ALA A 73 6.43 -12.41 -10.06
CA ALA A 73 7.00 -13.30 -11.06
C ALA A 73 8.16 -14.16 -10.52
N ALA A 74 8.82 -13.70 -9.45
CA ALA A 74 9.92 -14.43 -8.80
C ALA A 74 9.45 -15.49 -7.80
N LEU A 75 8.15 -15.54 -7.48
CA LEU A 75 7.57 -16.45 -6.51
C LEU A 75 6.94 -17.67 -7.17
N ALA A 76 7.01 -18.83 -6.50
CA ALA A 76 6.20 -19.99 -6.87
C ALA A 76 4.70 -19.65 -6.72
N PRO A 77 3.79 -20.24 -7.51
CA PRO A 77 2.38 -19.83 -7.54
C PRO A 77 1.69 -19.78 -6.17
N ALA A 78 1.92 -20.76 -5.31
CA ALA A 78 1.36 -20.77 -3.96
C ALA A 78 1.88 -19.62 -3.09
N ALA A 79 3.19 -19.37 -3.13
CA ALA A 79 3.82 -18.26 -2.41
C ALA A 79 3.38 -16.90 -2.97
N ALA A 80 3.24 -16.77 -4.29
CA ALA A 80 2.72 -15.57 -4.94
C ALA A 80 1.29 -15.25 -4.50
N PHE A 81 0.41 -16.26 -4.47
CA PHE A 81 -0.96 -16.10 -3.99
C PHE A 81 -1.00 -15.66 -2.52
N ALA A 82 -0.26 -16.35 -1.65
CA ALA A 82 -0.21 -16.01 -0.23
C ALA A 82 0.36 -14.61 0.01
N ALA A 83 1.43 -14.24 -0.71
CA ALA A 83 2.03 -12.91 -0.64
C ALA A 83 1.08 -11.80 -1.15
N LEU A 84 0.32 -12.06 -2.21
CA LEU A 84 -0.71 -11.13 -2.70
C LEU A 84 -1.83 -10.92 -1.66
N VAL A 85 -2.33 -11.99 -1.05
CA VAL A 85 -3.32 -11.88 0.03
C VAL A 85 -2.77 -11.04 1.17
N ALA A 86 -1.54 -11.29 1.60
CA ALA A 86 -0.88 -10.54 2.66
C ALA A 86 -0.68 -9.07 2.30
N ALA A 87 -0.16 -8.79 1.10
CA ALA A 87 0.12 -7.44 0.63
C ALA A 87 -1.15 -6.59 0.58
N HIS A 88 -2.18 -7.07 -0.09
CA HIS A 88 -3.45 -6.36 -0.17
C HIS A 88 -4.16 -6.20 1.19
N THR A 89 -4.08 -7.21 2.06
CA THR A 89 -4.76 -7.17 3.35
C THR A 89 -4.04 -6.25 4.33
N LEU A 90 -2.72 -6.42 4.50
CA LEU A 90 -1.92 -5.60 5.42
C LEU A 90 -1.71 -4.18 4.90
N GLY A 91 -1.61 -3.96 3.59
CA GLY A 91 -1.55 -2.63 3.00
C GLY A 91 -2.76 -1.79 3.40
N ARG A 92 -3.96 -2.35 3.24
CA ARG A 92 -5.21 -1.70 3.68
C ARG A 92 -5.31 -1.59 5.20
N GLY A 93 -4.87 -2.61 5.94
CA GLY A 93 -4.77 -2.56 7.40
C GLY A 93 -3.86 -1.42 7.88
N ALA A 94 -2.73 -1.21 7.20
CA ALA A 94 -1.79 -0.13 7.48
C ALA A 94 -2.43 1.25 7.22
N ALA A 95 -3.13 1.42 6.09
CA ALA A 95 -3.85 2.66 5.78
C ALA A 95 -4.95 2.96 6.81
N VAL A 96 -5.74 1.95 7.21
CA VAL A 96 -6.76 2.08 8.29
C VAL A 96 -6.11 2.44 9.62
N GLY A 97 -4.98 1.83 9.96
CA GLY A 97 -4.22 2.17 11.17
C GLY A 97 -3.75 3.62 11.18
N VAL A 98 -3.17 4.09 10.08
CA VAL A 98 -2.72 5.48 9.92
C VAL A 98 -3.89 6.45 9.98
N MET A 99 -5.00 6.16 9.29
CA MET A 99 -6.20 6.99 9.30
C MET A 99 -6.81 7.13 10.71
N GLY A 100 -6.75 6.07 11.52
CA GLY A 100 -7.27 6.09 12.90
C GLY A 100 -6.37 6.79 13.91
N LEU A 101 -5.10 7.06 13.59
CA LEU A 101 -4.09 7.60 14.52
C LEU A 101 -3.53 8.96 14.11
N ALA A 102 -3.58 9.32 12.84
CA ALA A 102 -3.01 10.56 12.33
C ALA A 102 -4.09 11.65 12.12
N PRO A 103 -3.77 12.93 12.37
CA PRO A 103 -4.71 14.00 12.09
C PRO A 103 -4.92 14.15 10.57
N PRO A 104 -6.15 14.48 10.12
CA PRO A 104 -6.41 14.76 8.71
C PRO A 104 -5.79 16.09 8.28
N VAL A 105 -5.36 16.19 7.03
CA VAL A 105 -4.85 17.46 6.41
C VAL A 105 -5.96 18.48 6.24
N SER A 106 -7.20 18.01 6.00
CA SER A 106 -8.38 18.83 5.74
C SER A 106 -9.57 18.31 6.52
N THR A 107 -10.51 19.18 6.83
CA THR A 107 -11.81 18.84 7.41
C THR A 107 -12.82 18.39 6.35
N ASP A 108 -12.51 18.59 5.06
CA ASP A 108 -13.41 18.33 3.93
C ASP A 108 -12.87 17.23 3.03
N GLY A 109 -13.80 16.57 2.31
CA GLY A 109 -13.51 15.52 1.36
C GLY A 109 -13.66 14.09 1.90
N LEU A 110 -13.67 13.11 1.00
CA LEU A 110 -13.94 11.70 1.31
C LEU A 110 -13.04 11.15 2.42
N GLY A 111 -11.74 11.46 2.41
CA GLY A 111 -10.80 10.99 3.43
C GLY A 111 -11.14 11.51 4.82
N ALA A 112 -11.59 12.78 4.93
CA ALA A 112 -12.03 13.36 6.20
C ALA A 112 -13.37 12.74 6.67
N ASP A 113 -14.30 12.45 5.74
CA ASP A 113 -15.56 11.79 6.06
C ASP A 113 -15.35 10.38 6.60
N TYR A 114 -14.49 9.61 5.97
CA TYR A 114 -14.11 8.28 6.46
C TYR A 114 -13.40 8.37 7.82
N ALA A 115 -12.45 9.29 8.01
CA ALA A 115 -11.75 9.47 9.27
C ALA A 115 -12.72 9.81 10.42
N ARG A 116 -13.72 10.65 10.18
CA ARG A 116 -14.76 10.98 11.17
C ARG A 116 -15.64 9.77 11.53
N SER A 117 -15.88 8.87 10.60
CA SER A 117 -16.66 7.64 10.82
C SER A 117 -15.88 6.54 11.52
N LEU A 118 -14.53 6.64 11.56
CA LEU A 118 -13.65 5.62 12.07
C LEU A 118 -13.50 5.73 13.59
N THR A 119 -14.08 4.78 14.31
CA THR A 119 -13.89 4.67 15.76
C THR A 119 -12.64 3.85 16.07
N ARG A 120 -12.07 4.04 17.27
CA ARG A 120 -10.94 3.24 17.76
C ARG A 120 -11.21 1.72 17.66
N SER A 121 -12.43 1.30 17.97
CA SER A 121 -12.83 -0.11 17.86
C SER A 121 -12.76 -0.58 16.41
N ARG A 122 -13.30 0.18 15.47
CA ARG A 122 -13.26 -0.16 14.02
C ARG A 122 -11.83 -0.23 13.51
N THR A 123 -10.95 0.71 13.91
CA THR A 123 -9.53 0.68 13.55
C THR A 123 -8.88 -0.60 14.07
N VAL A 124 -9.05 -0.92 15.36
CA VAL A 124 -8.48 -2.13 15.97
C VAL A 124 -9.01 -3.38 15.29
N THR A 125 -10.31 -3.47 15.06
CA THR A 125 -10.92 -4.63 14.39
C THR A 125 -10.41 -4.78 12.94
N GLY A 126 -10.27 -3.68 12.20
CA GLY A 126 -9.73 -3.71 10.83
C GLY A 126 -8.29 -4.20 10.78
N VAL A 127 -7.43 -3.66 11.65
CA VAL A 127 -6.01 -4.08 11.73
C VAL A 127 -5.90 -5.52 12.21
N ALA A 128 -6.65 -5.91 13.25
CA ALA A 128 -6.66 -7.29 13.75
C ALA A 128 -7.16 -8.29 12.70
N GLY A 129 -8.21 -7.93 11.96
CA GLY A 129 -8.71 -8.72 10.84
C GLY A 129 -7.67 -8.90 9.74
N ALA A 130 -6.95 -7.83 9.39
CA ALA A 130 -5.87 -7.89 8.41
C ALA A 130 -4.75 -8.83 8.86
N LEU A 131 -4.34 -8.76 10.11
CA LEU A 131 -3.35 -9.66 10.69
C LEU A 131 -3.84 -11.12 10.71
N ALA A 132 -5.08 -11.36 11.09
CA ALA A 132 -5.66 -12.69 11.15
C ALA A 132 -5.74 -13.34 9.75
N ILE A 133 -6.23 -12.62 8.74
CA ILE A 133 -6.30 -13.10 7.36
C ILE A 133 -4.89 -13.41 6.84
N THR A 134 -3.94 -12.52 7.08
CA THR A 134 -2.54 -12.73 6.68
C THR A 134 -1.94 -13.94 7.38
N ALA A 135 -2.18 -14.12 8.69
CA ALA A 135 -1.69 -15.27 9.44
C ALA A 135 -2.26 -16.60 8.90
N LEU A 136 -3.54 -16.63 8.56
CA LEU A 136 -4.18 -17.80 7.95
C LEU A 136 -3.60 -18.12 6.58
N ALA A 137 -3.29 -17.10 5.77
CA ALA A 137 -2.76 -17.28 4.43
C ALA A 137 -1.27 -17.64 4.40
N THR A 138 -0.47 -17.14 5.37
CA THR A 138 1.00 -17.16 5.28
C THR A 138 1.70 -17.80 6.47
N GLY A 139 0.94 -18.17 7.51
CA GLY A 139 1.50 -18.72 8.75
C GLY A 139 2.47 -17.73 9.40
N TRP A 140 3.66 -18.20 9.74
CA TRP A 140 4.67 -17.40 10.45
C TRP A 140 5.22 -16.19 9.64
N TRP A 141 5.05 -16.15 8.31
CA TRP A 141 5.42 -14.98 7.50
C TRP A 141 4.63 -13.73 7.89
N VAL A 142 3.50 -13.87 8.59
CA VAL A 142 2.75 -12.74 9.11
C VAL A 142 3.61 -11.79 9.95
N GLY A 143 4.57 -12.31 10.73
CA GLY A 143 5.47 -11.49 11.54
C GLY A 143 6.32 -10.52 10.71
N PRO A 144 7.20 -11.01 9.81
CA PRO A 144 7.96 -10.17 8.89
C PRO A 144 7.09 -9.23 8.05
N PHE A 145 5.94 -9.68 7.56
CA PHE A 145 5.02 -8.85 6.77
C PHE A 145 4.39 -7.72 7.59
N ALA A 146 3.97 -8.01 8.83
CA ALA A 146 3.44 -6.98 9.72
C ALA A 146 4.49 -5.92 10.07
N VAL A 147 5.75 -6.32 10.25
CA VAL A 147 6.87 -5.39 10.46
C VAL A 147 7.09 -4.52 9.23
N ALA A 148 7.09 -5.09 8.03
CA ALA A 148 7.23 -4.34 6.77
C ALA A 148 6.09 -3.33 6.59
N ALA A 149 4.84 -3.76 6.83
CA ALA A 149 3.68 -2.88 6.76
C ALA A 149 3.74 -1.75 7.79
N LEU A 150 4.14 -2.05 9.03
CA LEU A 150 4.26 -1.07 10.10
C LEU A 150 5.35 -0.02 9.78
N ILE A 151 6.53 -0.46 9.34
CA ILE A 151 7.62 0.44 8.94
C ILE A 151 7.15 1.36 7.81
N SER A 152 6.50 0.81 6.78
CA SER A 152 5.96 1.57 5.66
C SER A 152 4.93 2.62 6.14
N ALA A 153 3.99 2.21 6.98
CA ALA A 153 2.97 3.08 7.55
C ALA A 153 3.58 4.23 8.35
N VAL A 154 4.52 3.92 9.25
CA VAL A 154 5.20 4.92 10.09
C VAL A 154 6.03 5.88 9.24
N MET A 155 6.78 5.38 8.25
CA MET A 155 7.58 6.20 7.34
C MET A 155 6.72 7.19 6.55
N VAL A 156 5.69 6.69 5.86
CA VAL A 156 4.82 7.54 5.03
C VAL A 156 4.06 8.54 5.91
N ALA A 157 3.51 8.10 7.05
CA ALA A 157 2.82 8.98 7.98
C ALA A 157 3.75 10.07 8.57
N ALA A 158 4.99 9.73 8.90
CA ALA A 158 5.97 10.71 9.39
C ALA A 158 6.33 11.76 8.33
N VAL A 159 6.54 11.32 7.09
CA VAL A 159 6.76 12.22 5.94
C VAL A 159 5.53 13.10 5.73
N ALA A 160 4.35 12.52 5.71
CA ALA A 160 3.09 13.25 5.51
C ALA A 160 2.86 14.32 6.58
N ARG A 161 3.07 14.00 7.85
CA ARG A 161 2.95 14.97 8.95
C ARG A 161 3.90 16.15 8.79
N ARG A 162 5.15 15.90 8.36
CA ARG A 162 6.14 16.95 8.13
C ARG A 162 5.85 17.78 6.89
N ALA A 163 5.41 17.15 5.81
CA ALA A 163 5.22 17.77 4.51
C ALA A 163 3.87 18.49 4.37
N PHE A 164 2.80 17.92 4.98
CA PHE A 164 1.41 18.35 4.76
C PHE A 164 0.68 18.72 6.06
N GLY A 165 1.24 18.37 7.22
CA GLY A 165 0.62 18.58 8.53
C GLY A 165 -0.32 17.45 8.98
N GLY A 166 -0.55 16.44 8.17
CA GLY A 166 -1.47 15.33 8.47
C GLY A 166 -1.57 14.34 7.31
N VAL A 167 -2.69 13.62 7.22
CA VAL A 167 -2.96 12.63 6.17
C VAL A 167 -4.23 12.99 5.36
N SER A 168 -4.22 12.66 4.05
CA SER A 168 -5.36 12.73 3.13
C SER A 168 -5.67 11.33 2.61
N GLY A 169 -6.72 11.19 1.78
CA GLY A 169 -7.01 9.95 1.07
C GLY A 169 -5.84 9.49 0.22
N ASP A 170 -5.20 10.40 -0.51
CA ASP A 170 -4.08 10.13 -1.41
C ASP A 170 -2.87 9.61 -0.63
N ILE A 171 -2.57 10.24 0.52
CA ILE A 171 -1.50 9.80 1.41
C ILE A 171 -1.79 8.39 1.97
N LEU A 172 -3.05 8.05 2.24
CA LEU A 172 -3.43 6.70 2.65
C LEU A 172 -3.26 5.70 1.51
N GLY A 173 -3.54 6.10 0.26
CA GLY A 173 -3.20 5.32 -0.92
C GLY A 173 -1.70 5.08 -1.05
N ALA A 174 -0.88 6.11 -0.80
CA ALA A 174 0.57 5.97 -0.75
C ALA A 174 1.05 5.02 0.37
N VAL A 175 0.44 5.05 1.56
CA VAL A 175 0.72 4.09 2.63
C VAL A 175 0.47 2.67 2.16
N GLU A 176 -0.67 2.43 1.55
CA GLU A 176 -1.08 1.13 1.04
C GLU A 176 -0.09 0.60 0.00
N GLN A 177 0.23 1.40 -1.03
CA GLN A 177 1.12 1.00 -2.11
C GLN A 177 2.57 0.74 -1.65
N VAL A 178 3.10 1.56 -0.75
CA VAL A 178 4.43 1.35 -0.17
C VAL A 178 4.45 0.08 0.68
N ALA A 179 3.40 -0.18 1.46
CA ALA A 179 3.28 -1.38 2.27
C ALA A 179 3.15 -2.64 1.39
N GLU A 180 2.33 -2.62 0.32
CA GLU A 180 2.23 -3.73 -0.63
C GLU A 180 3.59 -4.07 -1.23
N CYS A 181 4.31 -3.07 -1.74
CA CYS A 181 5.65 -3.26 -2.30
C CYS A 181 6.63 -3.86 -1.29
N ALA A 182 6.66 -3.31 -0.06
CA ALA A 182 7.55 -3.80 0.98
C ALA A 182 7.27 -5.26 1.36
N ILE A 183 6.00 -5.63 1.49
CA ILE A 183 5.58 -7.00 1.78
C ILE A 183 6.01 -7.95 0.65
N LEU A 184 5.78 -7.58 -0.61
CA LEU A 184 6.16 -8.41 -1.75
C LEU A 184 7.68 -8.58 -1.86
N VAL A 185 8.46 -7.53 -1.58
CA VAL A 185 9.92 -7.63 -1.51
C VAL A 185 10.36 -8.59 -0.40
N VAL A 186 9.77 -8.48 0.79
CA VAL A 186 10.06 -9.40 1.91
C VAL A 186 9.67 -10.84 1.53
N ALA A 187 8.56 -11.05 0.84
CA ALA A 187 8.12 -12.36 0.38
C ALA A 187 9.17 -13.04 -0.51
N THR A 188 9.80 -12.31 -1.43
CA THR A 188 10.85 -12.87 -2.30
C THR A 188 12.06 -13.37 -1.49
N GLY A 189 12.44 -12.65 -0.43
CA GLY A 189 13.53 -13.05 0.46
C GLY A 189 13.19 -14.27 1.34
N LEU A 190 11.94 -14.36 1.79
CA LEU A 190 11.47 -15.48 2.62
C LEU A 190 11.29 -16.75 1.80
N ALA A 191 10.68 -16.66 0.63
CA ALA A 191 10.36 -17.82 -0.21
C ALA A 191 11.58 -18.65 -0.62
N SER A 192 12.76 -18.00 -0.74
CA SER A 192 14.00 -18.69 -1.08
C SER A 192 14.64 -19.48 0.08
N ARG A 193 14.26 -19.19 1.33
CA ARG A 193 14.91 -19.70 2.54
C ARG A 193 13.98 -20.48 3.44
N HIS A 194 12.72 -20.17 3.42
CA HIS A 194 11.76 -20.65 4.39
C HIS A 194 10.42 -20.97 3.70
N PRO A 195 9.99 -22.25 3.64
CA PRO A 195 8.72 -22.59 3.03
C PRO A 195 7.55 -21.99 3.81
N LEU A 196 6.42 -21.86 3.12
CA LEU A 196 5.13 -21.65 3.77
C LEU A 196 4.81 -22.83 4.69
N TRP A 197 3.97 -22.62 5.67
CA TRP A 197 3.59 -23.62 6.68
C TRP A 197 2.67 -24.73 6.16
N TRP A 198 2.20 -24.61 4.93
CA TRP A 198 1.39 -25.61 4.21
C TRP A 198 1.96 -25.91 2.84
#